data_7b2bb7c65406bf3a5a89a68d49f80a85
#
_entry.id   7b2bb7c65406bf3a5a89a68d49f80a85
#
_cell.length_a   1.000
_cell.length_b   1.000
_cell.length_c   1.000
_cell.angle_alpha   90.00
_cell.angle_beta   90.00
_cell.angle_gamma   90.00
#
_symmetry.space_group_name_H-M   'P 1'
#
loop_
_entity.id
_entity.type
_entity.pdbx_description
1 polymer ?
#
loop_
_entity_poly.entity_id
_entity_poly.type
_entity_poly.pdbx_seq_one_letter_code
_entity_poly.pdbx_strand_id
1 'polypeptide(L)'
;MAWNKVQLEKIIPKGENLTISKSGINFGANFISSNNLTQKKSVEFYTDSSNAYKLGFKFLDEVSNSSLTLQKATRSSNTNGRFTKATELINRLPILKKIQDSDNRNNKILEILNDDSEKDVFFVNLKPSFENFINYEDLNMLDETLRGIYRYI
;
A
#
# COMPACT_ATOMS: atom_id res chain seq x y z
N MET A 1 24.74 27.61 -21.44
CA MET A 1 24.51 27.13 -20.06
C MET A 1 23.32 26.18 -20.06
N ALA A 2 23.52 24.95 -19.58
CA ALA A 2 22.45 23.97 -19.55
C ALA A 2 21.83 23.86 -18.16
N TRP A 3 20.61 24.30 -18.05
CA TRP A 3 19.82 24.11 -16.83
C TRP A 3 18.93 22.89 -17.01
N ASN A 4 18.96 21.98 -16.04
CA ASN A 4 18.10 20.80 -16.06
C ASN A 4 16.93 21.05 -15.11
N LYS A 5 15.73 20.88 -15.63
CA LYS A 5 14.52 21.01 -14.82
C LYS A 5 14.43 19.86 -13.83
N VAL A 6 14.14 20.18 -12.57
CA VAL A 6 13.87 19.14 -11.54
C VAL A 6 12.55 18.44 -11.88
N GLN A 7 12.60 17.12 -11.90
CA GLN A 7 11.42 16.31 -12.17
C GLN A 7 10.62 16.13 -10.88
N LEU A 8 9.48 16.80 -10.79
CA LEU A 8 8.61 16.73 -9.62
C LEU A 8 7.38 15.87 -9.83
N GLU A 9 7.12 15.42 -11.04
CA GLU A 9 5.96 14.61 -11.41
C GLU A 9 5.97 13.22 -10.80
N LYS A 10 7.11 12.79 -10.23
CA LYS A 10 7.20 11.53 -9.50
C LYS A 10 6.74 11.65 -8.05
N ILE A 11 6.42 12.85 -7.61
CA ILE A 11 5.88 13.05 -6.26
C ILE A 11 4.45 12.52 -6.24
N ILE A 12 4.20 11.62 -5.29
CA ILE A 12 2.89 11.00 -5.13
C ILE A 12 1.90 12.07 -4.66
N PRO A 13 0.73 12.22 -5.32
CA PRO A 13 -0.27 13.20 -4.91
C PRO A 13 -0.65 13.04 -3.44
N LYS A 14 -0.68 14.17 -2.74
CA LYS A 14 -1.00 14.18 -1.32
C LYS A 14 -2.42 13.68 -1.08
N GLY A 15 -2.56 12.67 -0.24
CA GLY A 15 -3.85 12.14 0.17
C GLY A 15 -4.44 11.07 -0.75
N GLU A 16 -3.85 10.81 -1.91
CA GLU A 16 -4.26 9.73 -2.81
C GLU A 16 -3.26 8.58 -2.78
N ASN A 17 -2.84 8.24 -1.59
CA ASN A 17 -1.82 7.24 -1.37
C ASN A 17 -2.15 6.37 -0.17
N LEU A 18 -1.37 5.31 -0.05
CA LEU A 18 -1.34 4.39 1.07
C LEU A 18 0.06 4.47 1.65
N THR A 19 0.17 4.48 2.97
CA THR A 19 1.45 4.51 3.66
C THR A 19 1.60 3.27 4.53
N ILE A 20 2.73 2.57 4.38
CA ILE A 20 3.08 1.45 5.25
C ILE A 20 3.70 2.03 6.51
N SER A 21 3.04 1.83 7.63
CA SER A 21 3.50 2.33 8.93
C SER A 21 3.98 1.18 9.82
N LYS A 22 4.40 1.53 11.03
CA LYS A 22 5.00 0.60 11.97
C LYS A 22 4.12 -0.61 12.33
N SER A 23 2.82 -0.41 12.39
CA SER A 23 1.88 -1.46 12.81
C SER A 23 0.75 -1.71 11.81
N GLY A 24 0.74 -1.00 10.69
CA GLY A 24 -0.35 -1.17 9.75
C GLY A 24 -0.25 -0.31 8.52
N ILE A 25 -1.41 -0.03 7.94
CA ILE A 25 -1.54 0.66 6.67
C ILE A 25 -2.46 1.86 6.85
N ASN A 26 -2.00 3.03 6.40
CA ASN A 26 -2.77 4.27 6.41
C ASN A 26 -3.24 4.59 5.00
N PHE A 27 -4.53 4.85 4.85
CA PHE A 27 -5.14 5.32 3.60
C PHE A 27 -5.35 6.82 3.68
N GLY A 28 -4.88 7.55 2.67
CA GLY A 28 -4.92 9.01 2.65
C GLY A 28 -6.34 9.58 2.66
N ALA A 29 -6.50 10.74 3.27
CA ALA A 29 -7.80 11.38 3.45
C ALA A 29 -8.48 11.70 2.12
N ASN A 30 -7.75 12.20 1.13
CA ASN A 30 -8.31 12.52 -0.19
C ASN A 30 -8.79 11.27 -0.92
N PHE A 31 -8.04 10.17 -0.81
CA PHE A 31 -8.44 8.89 -1.39
C PHE A 31 -9.77 8.41 -0.79
N ILE A 32 -9.87 8.42 0.53
CA ILE A 32 -11.08 7.98 1.23
C ILE A 32 -12.28 8.87 0.86
N SER A 33 -12.09 10.19 0.84
CA SER A 33 -13.16 11.13 0.51
C SER A 33 -13.60 11.03 -0.95
N SER A 34 -12.64 10.98 -1.87
CA SER A 34 -12.91 10.98 -3.31
C SER A 34 -13.64 9.71 -3.77
N ASN A 35 -13.48 8.61 -3.03
CA ASN A 35 -14.08 7.33 -3.38
C ASN A 35 -15.26 6.96 -2.47
N ASN A 36 -15.74 7.89 -1.64
CA ASN A 36 -16.89 7.70 -0.76
C ASN A 36 -16.72 6.51 0.20
N LEU A 37 -15.54 6.39 0.80
CA LEU A 37 -15.17 5.26 1.65
C LEU A 37 -15.29 5.56 3.15
N THR A 38 -15.77 6.75 3.54
CA THR A 38 -15.82 7.16 4.94
C THR A 38 -16.73 6.28 5.81
N GLN A 39 -17.70 5.60 5.20
CA GLN A 39 -18.64 4.74 5.92
C GLN A 39 -18.24 3.27 5.89
N LYS A 40 -17.16 2.93 5.21
CA LYS A 40 -16.68 1.55 5.17
C LYS A 40 -16.10 1.14 6.52
N LYS A 41 -16.29 -0.11 6.91
CA LYS A 41 -15.89 -0.62 8.22
C LYS A 41 -14.65 -1.48 8.20
N SER A 42 -14.31 -2.07 7.06
CA SER A 42 -13.18 -2.98 6.95
C SER A 42 -12.58 -2.97 5.55
N VAL A 43 -11.43 -3.61 5.42
CA VAL A 43 -10.73 -3.77 4.15
C VAL A 43 -10.21 -5.19 4.02
N GLU A 44 -10.37 -5.79 2.84
CA GLU A 44 -9.77 -7.07 2.48
C GLU A 44 -8.60 -6.85 1.54
N PHE A 45 -7.54 -7.63 1.71
CA PHE A 45 -6.35 -7.56 0.86
C PHE A 45 -6.25 -8.79 -0.03
N TYR A 46 -5.73 -8.59 -1.24
CA TYR A 46 -5.59 -9.62 -2.26
C TYR A 46 -4.21 -9.59 -2.87
N THR A 47 -3.69 -10.78 -3.19
CA THR A 47 -2.49 -10.90 -4.03
C THR A 47 -2.91 -11.33 -5.42
N ASP A 48 -2.07 -11.02 -6.41
CA ASP A 48 -2.33 -11.35 -7.80
C ASP A 48 -1.40 -12.50 -8.24
N SER A 49 -1.99 -13.62 -8.67
CA SER A 49 -1.21 -14.81 -9.07
C SER A 49 -0.32 -14.55 -10.29
N SER A 50 -0.65 -13.55 -11.10
CA SER A 50 0.13 -13.20 -12.29
C SER A 50 1.14 -12.08 -12.04
N ASN A 51 1.07 -11.39 -10.90
CA ASN A 51 1.97 -10.27 -10.59
C ASN A 51 2.22 -10.18 -9.09
N ALA A 52 3.38 -10.64 -8.66
CA ALA A 52 3.77 -10.69 -7.25
C ALA A 52 4.00 -9.32 -6.61
N TYR A 53 4.15 -8.26 -7.43
CA TYR A 53 4.33 -6.90 -6.94
C TYR A 53 3.02 -6.15 -6.72
N LYS A 54 1.90 -6.74 -7.07
CA LYS A 54 0.61 -6.08 -7.01
C LYS A 54 -0.12 -6.51 -5.74
N LEU A 55 -0.45 -5.54 -4.88
CA LEU A 55 -1.26 -5.76 -3.69
C LEU A 55 -2.60 -5.08 -3.89
N GLY A 56 -3.66 -5.87 -4.01
CA GLY A 56 -5.01 -5.37 -4.16
C GLY A 56 -5.74 -5.26 -2.83
N PHE A 57 -6.75 -4.41 -2.78
CA PHE A 57 -7.60 -4.28 -1.60
C PHE A 57 -8.99 -3.77 -1.97
N LYS A 58 -9.95 -4.15 -1.14
CA LYS A 58 -11.36 -3.80 -1.32
C LYS A 58 -11.95 -3.42 0.03
N PHE A 59 -12.74 -2.34 0.03
CA PHE A 59 -13.40 -1.85 1.24
C PHE A 59 -14.78 -2.46 1.37
N LEU A 60 -15.14 -2.84 2.61
CA LEU A 60 -16.39 -3.52 2.91
C LEU A 60 -17.22 -2.72 3.90
N ASP A 61 -18.54 -2.85 3.78
CA ASP A 61 -19.50 -2.22 4.70
C ASP A 61 -19.57 -2.94 6.05
N GLU A 62 -19.09 -4.18 6.11
CA GLU A 62 -19.11 -5.01 7.30
C GLU A 62 -17.75 -5.65 7.54
N VAL A 63 -17.49 -6.06 8.77
CA VAL A 63 -16.28 -6.80 9.13
C VAL A 63 -16.52 -8.29 8.89
N SER A 64 -15.57 -8.96 8.22
CA SER A 64 -15.61 -10.40 7.98
C SER A 64 -14.39 -11.09 8.59
N ASN A 65 -14.34 -12.42 8.52
CA ASN A 65 -13.20 -13.19 9.04
C ASN A 65 -11.91 -12.96 8.25
N SER A 66 -12.02 -12.48 7.01
CA SER A 66 -10.88 -12.23 6.12
C SER A 66 -10.56 -10.74 5.96
N SER A 67 -11.28 -9.85 6.64
CA SER A 67 -11.08 -8.42 6.54
C SER A 67 -10.43 -7.84 7.80
N LEU A 68 -9.80 -6.67 7.63
CA LEU A 68 -9.19 -5.92 8.72
C LEU A 68 -10.03 -4.68 9.01
N THR A 69 -10.29 -4.42 10.28
CA THR A 69 -11.12 -3.30 10.71
C THR A 69 -10.46 -1.96 10.41
N LEU A 70 -11.24 -1.02 9.89
CA LEU A 70 -10.80 0.35 9.64
C LEU A 70 -11.03 1.23 10.85
N GLN A 71 -10.06 2.10 11.13
CA GLN A 71 -10.11 3.09 12.20
C GLN A 71 -9.78 4.45 11.62
N LYS A 72 -10.15 5.53 12.31
CA LYS A 72 -9.70 6.86 11.92
C LYS A 72 -8.18 6.95 12.09
N ALA A 73 -7.51 7.48 11.09
CA ALA A 73 -6.04 7.53 11.06
C ALA A 73 -5.47 8.47 12.13
N THR A 74 -6.22 9.49 12.52
CA THR A 74 -5.82 10.42 13.58
C THR A 74 -6.96 10.64 14.55
N ARG A 75 -6.65 11.14 15.73
CA ARG A 75 -7.65 11.52 16.72
C ARG A 75 -8.40 12.81 16.34
N SER A 76 -7.90 13.53 15.34
CA SER A 76 -8.55 14.74 14.85
C SER A 76 -9.83 14.38 14.11
N SER A 77 -10.93 15.02 14.46
CA SER A 77 -12.22 14.82 13.81
C SER A 77 -12.27 15.35 12.37
N ASN A 78 -11.25 16.09 11.94
CA ASN A 78 -11.26 16.79 10.66
C ASN A 78 -10.60 16.00 9.52
N THR A 79 -10.09 14.79 9.77
CA THR A 79 -9.46 14.00 8.73
C THR A 79 -10.31 12.79 8.37
N ASN A 80 -10.43 12.54 7.07
CA ASN A 80 -11.10 11.36 6.54
C ASN A 80 -10.15 10.17 6.34
N GLY A 81 -8.88 10.32 6.67
CA GLY A 81 -7.91 9.23 6.58
C GLY A 81 -8.33 8.04 7.44
N ARG A 82 -7.97 6.85 6.98
CA ARG A 82 -8.28 5.60 7.68
C ARG A 82 -7.02 4.79 7.88
N PHE A 83 -6.99 4.05 8.98
CA PHE A 83 -5.90 3.17 9.37
C PHE A 83 -6.44 1.76 9.60
N THR A 84 -5.67 0.76 9.21
CA THR A 84 -5.95 -0.61 9.60
C THR A 84 -4.69 -1.22 10.19
N LYS A 85 -4.85 -1.93 11.33
CA LYS A 85 -3.76 -2.68 11.92
C LYS A 85 -3.50 -3.91 11.07
N ALA A 86 -2.32 -4.00 10.48
CA ALA A 86 -2.00 -5.01 9.49
C ALA A 86 -0.68 -5.72 9.78
N THR A 87 -0.32 -5.87 11.04
CA THR A 87 0.94 -6.50 11.46
C THR A 87 1.10 -7.90 10.88
N GLU A 88 0.04 -8.71 10.93
CA GLU A 88 0.08 -10.07 10.41
C GLU A 88 0.24 -10.09 8.89
N LEU A 89 -0.50 -9.25 8.18
CA LEU A 89 -0.37 -9.13 6.72
C LEU A 89 1.06 -8.74 6.32
N ILE A 90 1.60 -7.72 6.97
CA ILE A 90 2.94 -7.22 6.68
C ILE A 90 3.97 -8.33 6.94
N ASN A 91 3.82 -9.06 8.03
CA ASN A 91 4.74 -10.14 8.36
C ASN A 91 4.64 -11.35 7.42
N ARG A 92 3.48 -11.56 6.81
CA ARG A 92 3.28 -12.64 5.84
C ARG A 92 3.79 -12.32 4.44
N LEU A 93 3.92 -11.04 4.11
CA LEU A 93 4.36 -10.61 2.80
C LEU A 93 5.74 -9.95 2.92
N PRO A 94 6.83 -10.66 2.61
CA PRO A 94 8.19 -10.15 2.81
C PRO A 94 8.47 -8.81 2.14
N ILE A 95 7.85 -8.52 0.98
CA ILE A 95 8.01 -7.22 0.31
C ILE A 95 7.45 -6.09 1.19
N LEU A 96 6.29 -6.29 1.81
CA LEU A 96 5.70 -5.29 2.71
C LEU A 96 6.59 -5.06 3.93
N LYS A 97 7.15 -6.13 4.48
CA LYS A 97 8.06 -6.04 5.62
C LYS A 97 9.32 -5.26 5.25
N LYS A 98 9.87 -5.51 4.07
CA LYS A 98 11.03 -4.79 3.55
C LYS A 98 10.73 -3.30 3.38
N ILE A 99 9.57 -2.96 2.86
CA ILE A 99 9.12 -1.57 2.73
C ILE A 99 8.96 -0.92 4.12
N GLN A 100 8.33 -1.62 5.04
CA GLN A 100 8.13 -1.14 6.41
C GLN A 100 9.46 -0.82 7.11
N ASP A 101 10.46 -1.66 6.91
CA ASP A 101 11.77 -1.53 7.53
C ASP A 101 12.67 -0.50 6.85
N SER A 102 12.26 0.08 5.74
CA SER A 102 13.04 1.11 5.04
C SER A 102 13.22 2.36 5.90
N ASP A 103 14.43 2.91 5.91
CA ASP A 103 14.72 4.18 6.59
C ASP A 103 14.21 5.40 5.81
N ASN A 104 13.96 5.23 4.51
CA ASN A 104 13.46 6.31 3.67
C ASN A 104 11.94 6.33 3.70
N ARG A 105 11.37 7.38 4.28
CA ARG A 105 9.93 7.56 4.38
C ARG A 105 9.22 7.48 3.04
N ASN A 106 9.83 7.99 1.97
CA ASN A 106 9.21 8.00 0.64
C ASN A 106 9.00 6.59 0.09
N ASN A 107 9.81 5.62 0.52
CA ASN A 107 9.64 4.24 0.11
C ASN A 107 8.38 3.59 0.70
N LYS A 108 7.83 4.17 1.75
CA LYS A 108 6.63 3.67 2.45
C LYS A 108 5.33 4.25 1.92
N ILE A 109 5.41 5.25 1.04
CA ILE A 109 4.26 5.93 0.47
C ILE A 109 4.02 5.39 -0.93
N LEU A 110 2.85 4.79 -1.16
CA LEU A 110 2.51 4.11 -2.40
C LEU A 110 1.29 4.75 -3.02
N GLU A 111 1.35 5.02 -4.32
CA GLU A 111 0.21 5.53 -5.07
C GLU A 111 -0.87 4.46 -5.21
N ILE A 112 -2.12 4.84 -4.95
CA ILE A 112 -3.26 3.95 -5.08
C ILE A 112 -3.82 4.06 -6.49
N LEU A 113 -4.02 2.91 -7.13
CA LEU A 113 -4.55 2.78 -8.48
C LEU A 113 -5.87 2.00 -8.45
N ASN A 114 -6.71 2.24 -9.45
CA ASN A 114 -7.95 1.48 -9.63
C ASN A 114 -7.72 0.32 -10.58
N ASP A 115 -8.40 -0.80 -10.32
CA ASP A 115 -8.45 -1.90 -11.25
C ASP A 115 -9.48 -1.58 -12.35
N ASP A 116 -9.06 -1.63 -13.61
CA ASP A 116 -9.94 -1.32 -14.75
C ASP A 116 -11.04 -2.36 -14.94
N SER A 117 -10.80 -3.60 -14.52
CA SER A 117 -11.77 -4.69 -14.67
C SER A 117 -12.75 -4.80 -13.50
N GLU A 118 -12.38 -4.30 -12.31
CA GLU A 118 -13.20 -4.33 -11.11
C GLU A 118 -13.15 -2.98 -10.40
N LYS A 119 -14.21 -2.20 -10.52
CA LYS A 119 -14.25 -0.81 -10.01
C LYS A 119 -14.09 -0.68 -8.50
N ASP A 120 -14.47 -1.71 -7.75
CA ASP A 120 -14.39 -1.70 -6.29
C ASP A 120 -13.02 -2.13 -5.76
N VAL A 121 -12.13 -2.57 -6.64
CA VAL A 121 -10.81 -3.04 -6.28
C VAL A 121 -9.77 -1.98 -6.59
N PHE A 122 -8.99 -1.65 -5.57
CA PHE A 122 -7.85 -0.76 -5.68
C PHE A 122 -6.57 -1.58 -5.52
N PHE A 123 -5.46 -1.06 -5.98
CA PHE A 123 -4.19 -1.74 -5.78
C PHE A 123 -3.04 -0.74 -5.69
N VAL A 124 -1.94 -1.21 -5.12
CA VAL A 124 -0.66 -0.52 -5.13
C VAL A 124 0.38 -1.40 -5.78
N ASN A 125 1.36 -0.77 -6.41
CA ASN A 125 2.47 -1.46 -7.04
C ASN A 125 3.67 -1.38 -6.10
N LEU A 126 4.11 -2.52 -5.60
CA LEU A 126 5.19 -2.59 -4.60
C LEU A 126 6.58 -2.47 -5.23
N LYS A 127 6.71 -2.80 -6.51
CA LYS A 127 7.99 -2.83 -7.20
C LYS A 127 8.74 -1.49 -7.20
N PRO A 128 8.11 -0.36 -7.55
CA PRO A 128 8.83 0.92 -7.56
C PRO A 128 9.44 1.29 -6.22
N SER A 129 8.69 1.08 -5.12
CA SER A 129 9.19 1.37 -3.77
C SER A 129 10.34 0.44 -3.39
N PHE A 130 10.25 -0.82 -3.78
CA PHE A 130 11.27 -1.81 -3.49
C PHE A 130 12.55 -1.52 -4.25
N GLU A 131 12.48 -1.16 -5.52
CA GLU A 131 13.64 -0.86 -6.36
C GLU A 131 14.42 0.36 -5.90
N ASN A 132 13.76 1.31 -5.23
CA ASN A 132 14.39 2.56 -4.81
C ASN A 132 15.48 2.38 -3.75
N PHE A 133 15.54 1.23 -3.07
CA PHE A 133 16.50 1.00 -2.00
C PHE A 133 17.19 -0.37 -2.07
N ILE A 134 17.04 -1.08 -3.18
CA ILE A 134 17.65 -2.39 -3.39
C ILE A 134 19.10 -2.23 -3.87
N ASN A 135 20.00 -3.04 -3.33
CA ASN A 135 21.38 -3.22 -3.79
C ASN A 135 21.57 -4.66 -4.28
N TYR A 136 22.82 -5.05 -4.62
CA TYR A 136 23.11 -6.40 -5.11
C TYR A 136 22.73 -7.52 -4.14
N GLU A 137 22.91 -7.30 -2.85
CA GLU A 137 22.54 -8.29 -1.85
C GLU A 137 21.03 -8.44 -1.78
N ASP A 138 20.31 -7.33 -1.91
CA ASP A 138 18.86 -7.32 -1.87
C ASP A 138 18.22 -7.98 -3.09
N LEU A 139 18.90 -8.04 -4.23
CA LEU A 139 18.38 -8.72 -5.43
C LEU A 139 18.13 -10.20 -5.18
N ASN A 140 18.99 -10.86 -4.42
CA ASN A 140 18.78 -12.27 -4.04
C ASN A 140 17.57 -12.41 -3.12
N MET A 141 17.40 -11.49 -2.19
CA MET A 141 16.24 -11.46 -1.31
C MET A 141 14.95 -11.22 -2.10
N LEU A 142 15.01 -10.43 -3.15
CA LEU A 142 13.85 -10.17 -4.01
C LEU A 142 13.32 -11.47 -4.63
N ASP A 143 14.20 -12.31 -5.16
CA ASP A 143 13.80 -13.59 -5.72
C ASP A 143 13.11 -14.48 -4.69
N GLU A 144 13.66 -14.55 -3.48
CA GLU A 144 13.06 -15.31 -2.39
C GLU A 144 11.69 -14.74 -2.00
N THR A 145 11.57 -13.42 -1.96
CA THR A 145 10.33 -12.73 -1.66
C THR A 145 9.25 -13.05 -2.68
N LEU A 146 9.58 -13.02 -3.96
CA LEU A 146 8.65 -13.38 -5.03
C LEU A 146 8.18 -14.83 -4.90
N ARG A 147 9.08 -15.75 -4.62
CA ARG A 147 8.72 -17.16 -4.41
C ARG A 147 7.78 -17.31 -3.20
N GLY A 148 8.05 -16.56 -2.13
CA GLY A 148 7.21 -16.55 -0.94
C GLY A 148 5.79 -16.09 -1.25
N ILE A 149 5.64 -15.02 -2.02
CA ILE A 149 4.33 -14.50 -2.42
C ILE A 149 3.57 -15.52 -3.27
N TYR A 150 4.24 -16.13 -4.26
CA TYR A 150 3.61 -17.13 -5.11
C TYR A 150 3.14 -18.37 -4.34
N ARG A 151 3.75 -18.69 -3.23
CA ARG A 151 3.30 -19.82 -2.38
C ARG A 151 1.98 -19.56 -1.68
N TYR A 152 1.61 -18.31 -1.45
CA TYR A 152 0.37 -17.95 -0.76
C TYR A 152 -0.81 -17.72 -1.71
N ILE A 153 -0.55 -17.79 -2.98
CA ILE A 153 -1.58 -17.63 -4.02
C ILE A 153 -2.10 -19.04 -4.49
#